data_80e87d9449fc69e52cd8f6457c007c27
#
_entry.id   80e87d9449fc69e52cd8f6457c007c27
#
_cell.length_a   1.000
_cell.length_b   1.000
_cell.length_c   1.000
_cell.angle_alpha   90.00
_cell.angle_beta   90.00
_cell.angle_gamma   90.00
#
_symmetry.space_group_name_H-M   'P 1'
#
loop_
_entity.id
_entity.type
_entity.pdbx_description
1 polymer ?
#
loop_
_entity_poly.entity_id
_entity_poly.type
_entity_poly.pdbx_seq_one_letter_code
_entity_poly.pdbx_strand_id
1 'polypeptide(L)'
;LSCAVAIDMATATGRAEWQARAALLTPIAKAHGTDIGCEVSHLGVQIHGGMGFIEETGAAQFSRDARITPIYEGTNGIQAMDLVGRKMQDNGDAAFRLIDEVQRSTEGARATLPDLAGDVWQASEALREATEAMVALPLNDRFAGAVPYLRAFARVLGADAHLKAALAD
;
A
#
# COMPACT_ATOMS: atom_id res chain seq x y z
N LEU A 1 6.26 7.49 -2.01
CA LEU A 1 7.00 7.99 -3.17
C LEU A 1 6.42 7.45 -4.49
N SER A 2 6.26 6.14 -4.69
CA SER A 2 5.77 5.53 -5.95
C SER A 2 4.42 6.09 -6.44
N CYS A 3 3.50 6.40 -5.53
CA CYS A 3 2.21 7.01 -5.88
C CYS A 3 2.41 8.45 -6.41
N ALA A 4 3.24 9.27 -5.76
CA ALA A 4 3.53 10.64 -6.20
C ALA A 4 4.18 10.63 -7.59
N VAL A 5 5.18 9.78 -7.81
CA VAL A 5 5.82 9.62 -9.14
C VAL A 5 4.79 9.22 -10.20
N ALA A 6 3.86 8.30 -9.88
CA ALA A 6 2.82 7.90 -10.82
C ALA A 6 1.88 9.05 -11.19
N ILE A 7 1.53 9.91 -10.23
CA ILE A 7 0.71 11.11 -10.46
C ILE A 7 1.45 12.11 -11.33
N ASP A 8 2.72 12.38 -11.03
CA ASP A 8 3.54 13.31 -11.81
C ASP A 8 3.72 12.82 -13.25
N MET A 9 4.00 11.54 -13.44
CA MET A 9 4.12 10.92 -14.76
C MET A 9 2.80 10.93 -15.54
N ALA A 10 1.67 10.67 -14.86
CA ALA A 10 0.35 10.79 -15.48
C ALA A 10 0.07 12.21 -15.99
N THR A 11 0.42 13.20 -15.16
CA THR A 11 0.25 14.63 -15.50
C THR A 11 1.18 15.04 -16.62
N ALA A 12 2.46 14.66 -16.55
CA ALA A 12 3.47 15.09 -17.52
C ALA A 12 3.31 14.44 -18.90
N THR A 13 2.86 13.18 -18.92
CA THR A 13 2.84 12.39 -20.17
C THR A 13 1.44 12.20 -20.76
N GLY A 14 0.38 12.32 -19.96
CA GLY A 14 -0.99 12.01 -20.35
C GLY A 14 -1.24 10.52 -20.68
N ARG A 15 -0.25 9.62 -20.45
CA ARG A 15 -0.33 8.21 -20.84
C ARG A 15 -1.29 7.45 -19.92
N ALA A 16 -2.19 6.66 -20.51
CA ALA A 16 -3.21 5.90 -19.83
C ALA A 16 -2.64 4.94 -18.77
N GLU A 17 -1.48 4.33 -19.03
CA GLU A 17 -0.81 3.42 -18.09
C GLU A 17 -0.44 4.11 -16.77
N TRP A 18 0.06 5.36 -16.83
CA TRP A 18 0.41 6.13 -15.65
C TRP A 18 -0.83 6.61 -14.90
N GLN A 19 -1.91 6.95 -15.63
CA GLN A 19 -3.19 7.30 -15.03
C GLN A 19 -3.79 6.11 -14.26
N ALA A 20 -3.79 4.91 -14.86
CA ALA A 20 -4.26 3.69 -14.21
C ALA A 20 -3.41 3.34 -12.97
N ARG A 21 -2.09 3.45 -13.08
CA ARG A 21 -1.15 3.23 -11.96
C ARG A 21 -1.40 4.22 -10.81
N ALA A 22 -1.50 5.50 -11.10
CA ALA A 22 -1.79 6.54 -10.10
C ALA A 22 -3.15 6.29 -9.43
N ALA A 23 -4.17 5.96 -10.22
CA ALA A 23 -5.50 5.65 -9.73
C ALA A 23 -5.51 4.44 -8.76
N LEU A 24 -4.78 3.37 -9.09
CA LEU A 24 -4.66 2.18 -8.24
C LEU A 24 -3.86 2.45 -6.96
N LEU A 25 -2.74 3.17 -7.05
CA LEU A 25 -1.87 3.43 -5.90
C LEU A 25 -2.46 4.44 -4.90
N THR A 26 -3.33 5.35 -5.33
CA THR A 26 -3.89 6.40 -4.47
C THR A 26 -4.62 5.83 -3.24
N PRO A 27 -5.63 4.94 -3.36
CA PRO A 27 -6.31 4.37 -2.20
C PRO A 27 -5.37 3.53 -1.33
N ILE A 28 -4.40 2.83 -1.92
CA ILE A 28 -3.41 2.03 -1.19
C ILE A 28 -2.52 2.96 -0.34
N ALA A 29 -1.95 3.99 -0.94
CA ALA A 29 -1.07 4.94 -0.27
C ALA A 29 -1.80 5.68 0.85
N LYS A 30 -3.04 6.15 0.59
CA LYS A 30 -3.84 6.87 1.59
C LYS A 30 -4.19 5.97 2.77
N ALA A 31 -4.80 4.82 2.53
CA ALA A 31 -5.28 3.97 3.62
C ALA A 31 -4.13 3.36 4.43
N HIS A 32 -3.15 2.75 3.76
CA HIS A 32 -2.03 2.13 4.46
C HIS A 32 -1.14 3.16 5.16
N GLY A 33 -0.80 4.26 4.49
CA GLY A 33 0.04 5.29 5.06
C GLY A 33 -0.56 5.95 6.30
N THR A 34 -1.88 6.20 6.30
CA THR A 34 -2.57 6.79 7.45
C THR A 34 -2.79 5.79 8.59
N ASP A 35 -3.04 4.50 8.30
CA ASP A 35 -3.09 3.45 9.32
C ASP A 35 -1.74 3.32 10.03
N ILE A 36 -0.64 3.24 9.29
CA ILE A 36 0.73 3.18 9.85
C ILE A 36 1.09 4.47 10.59
N GLY A 37 0.70 5.63 10.08
CA GLY A 37 0.91 6.91 10.75
C GLY A 37 0.26 6.95 12.14
N CYS A 38 -0.97 6.45 12.27
CA CYS A 38 -1.64 6.31 13.57
C CYS A 38 -0.92 5.30 14.48
N GLU A 39 -0.51 4.14 13.96
CA GLU A 39 0.21 3.12 14.72
C GLU A 39 1.54 3.64 15.24
N VAL A 40 2.35 4.25 14.38
CA VAL A 40 3.68 4.78 14.75
C VAL A 40 3.57 5.92 15.77
N SER A 41 2.62 6.84 15.59
CA SER A 41 2.42 7.93 16.55
C SER A 41 1.94 7.42 17.91
N HIS A 42 1.11 6.37 17.94
CA HIS A 42 0.68 5.71 19.17
C HIS A 42 1.84 4.97 19.86
N LEU A 43 2.68 4.28 19.10
CA LEU A 43 3.93 3.68 19.62
C LEU A 43 4.87 4.75 20.17
N GLY A 44 4.94 5.92 19.55
CA GLY A 44 5.68 7.07 20.04
C GLY A 44 5.27 7.47 21.45
N VAL A 45 3.95 7.56 21.71
CA VAL A 45 3.43 7.81 23.07
C VAL A 45 3.90 6.70 24.04
N GLN A 46 3.81 5.44 23.62
CA GLN A 46 4.20 4.31 24.45
C GLN A 46 5.70 4.32 24.81
N ILE A 47 6.57 4.66 23.86
CA ILE A 47 8.03 4.77 24.07
C ILE A 47 8.38 5.87 25.08
N HIS A 48 7.65 6.98 25.08
CA HIS A 48 7.82 8.06 26.07
C HIS A 48 7.26 7.71 27.45
N GLY A 49 6.56 6.59 27.60
CA GLY A 49 5.95 6.17 28.86
C GLY A 49 4.92 7.18 29.38
N GLY A 50 4.85 7.38 30.70
CA GLY A 50 3.92 8.35 31.30
C GLY A 50 4.08 9.77 30.77
N MET A 51 5.29 10.16 30.41
CA MET A 51 5.59 11.46 29.80
C MET A 51 4.98 11.59 28.41
N GLY A 52 4.83 10.49 27.66
CA GLY A 52 4.17 10.50 26.35
C GLY A 52 2.68 10.82 26.39
N PHE A 53 2.02 10.55 27.51
CA PHE A 53 0.60 10.82 27.72
C PHE A 53 0.28 12.29 28.00
N ILE A 54 1.17 13.01 28.68
CA ILE A 54 0.96 14.40 29.07
C ILE A 54 1.24 15.37 27.91
N GLU A 55 0.59 16.55 27.96
CA GLU A 55 0.64 17.56 26.87
C GLU A 55 2.06 18.13 26.68
N GLU A 56 2.81 18.33 27.76
CA GLU A 56 4.07 19.05 27.81
C GLU A 56 5.17 18.44 26.92
N THR A 57 5.13 17.12 26.70
CA THR A 57 6.13 16.44 25.85
C THR A 57 5.82 16.52 24.36
N GLY A 58 4.58 16.85 23.98
CA GLY A 58 4.14 16.92 22.60
C GLY A 58 3.84 15.57 21.94
N ALA A 59 4.25 14.42 22.50
CA ALA A 59 4.04 13.11 21.91
C ALA A 59 2.55 12.78 21.72
N ALA A 60 1.71 13.11 22.71
CA ALA A 60 0.26 12.95 22.63
C ALA A 60 -0.38 13.79 21.51
N GLN A 61 0.19 14.96 21.18
CA GLN A 61 -0.30 15.80 20.08
C GLN A 61 -0.14 15.11 18.73
N PHE A 62 1.02 14.50 18.44
CA PHE A 62 1.22 13.75 17.20
C PHE A 62 0.21 12.61 17.04
N SER A 63 -0.12 11.89 18.13
CA SER A 63 -1.11 10.82 18.08
C SER A 63 -2.53 11.34 17.82
N ARG A 64 -2.93 12.48 18.41
CA ARG A 64 -4.22 13.13 18.14
C ARG A 64 -4.31 13.62 16.69
N ASP A 65 -3.26 14.28 16.20
CA ASP A 65 -3.24 14.83 14.85
C ASP A 65 -3.22 13.75 13.78
N ALA A 66 -2.50 12.64 14.00
CA ALA A 66 -2.50 11.50 13.10
C ALA A 66 -3.90 10.89 12.96
N ARG A 67 -4.73 10.92 14.02
CA ARG A 67 -6.02 10.22 14.07
C ARG A 67 -7.05 10.73 13.05
N ILE A 68 -6.96 11.99 12.60
CA ILE A 68 -7.88 12.52 11.57
C ILE A 68 -7.59 11.94 10.18
N THR A 69 -6.34 11.55 9.92
CA THR A 69 -5.90 11.17 8.57
C THR A 69 -6.59 9.91 8.00
N PRO A 70 -6.94 8.85 8.77
CA PRO A 70 -7.73 7.74 8.24
C PRO A 70 -9.24 8.04 8.12
N ILE A 71 -9.70 9.22 8.54
CA ILE A 71 -11.12 9.59 8.60
C ILE A 71 -11.52 10.48 7.41
N TYR A 72 -10.77 11.55 7.16
CA TYR A 72 -11.12 12.56 6.16
C TYR A 72 -10.81 12.12 4.72
N GLU A 73 -11.35 12.81 3.73
CA GLU A 73 -11.17 12.51 2.29
C GLU A 73 -11.53 11.07 1.90
N GLY A 74 -12.58 10.55 2.52
CA GLY A 74 -12.99 9.15 2.44
C GLY A 74 -12.21 8.29 3.47
N THR A 75 -12.96 7.63 4.34
CA THR A 75 -12.37 6.75 5.36
C THR A 75 -11.54 5.63 4.71
N ASN A 76 -10.62 5.04 5.46
CA ASN A 76 -9.79 3.95 4.93
C ASN A 76 -10.62 2.75 4.45
N GLY A 77 -11.79 2.48 5.06
CA GLY A 77 -12.73 1.50 4.53
C GLY A 77 -13.28 1.87 3.16
N ILE A 78 -13.64 3.13 2.94
CA ILE A 78 -14.08 3.64 1.62
C ILE A 78 -12.94 3.55 0.59
N GLN A 79 -11.70 3.84 0.99
CA GLN A 79 -10.54 3.68 0.10
C GLN A 79 -10.35 2.22 -0.31
N ALA A 80 -10.52 1.28 0.62
CA ALA A 80 -10.43 -0.14 0.31
C ALA A 80 -11.57 -0.60 -0.64
N MET A 81 -12.79 -0.12 -0.42
CA MET A 81 -13.91 -0.39 -1.33
C MET A 81 -13.69 0.23 -2.71
N ASP A 82 -13.14 1.44 -2.79
CA ASP A 82 -12.79 2.11 -4.05
C ASP A 82 -11.74 1.31 -4.83
N LEU A 83 -10.75 0.76 -4.14
CA LEU A 83 -9.73 -0.09 -4.75
C LEU A 83 -10.35 -1.30 -5.47
N VAL A 84 -11.12 -2.12 -4.76
CA VAL A 84 -11.64 -3.39 -5.32
C VAL A 84 -12.87 -3.20 -6.21
N GLY A 85 -13.61 -2.09 -6.03
CA GLY A 85 -14.81 -1.79 -6.82
C GLY A 85 -14.49 -1.01 -8.09
N ARG A 86 -13.91 0.18 -7.94
CA ARG A 86 -13.74 1.12 -9.06
C ARG A 86 -12.37 1.00 -9.75
N LYS A 87 -11.28 0.79 -8.98
CA LYS A 87 -9.92 0.77 -9.53
C LYS A 87 -9.55 -0.56 -10.19
N MET A 88 -10.35 -1.60 -9.99
CA MET A 88 -10.17 -2.92 -10.61
C MET A 88 -11.25 -3.23 -11.67
N GLN A 89 -11.91 -2.21 -12.23
CA GLN A 89 -12.89 -2.39 -13.32
C GLN A 89 -12.25 -2.79 -14.67
N ASP A 90 -10.94 -2.61 -14.79
CA ASP A 90 -10.11 -3.09 -15.89
C ASP A 90 -9.77 -4.59 -15.78
N ASN A 91 -10.56 -5.37 -15.04
CA ASN A 91 -10.27 -6.76 -14.68
C ASN A 91 -8.93 -6.92 -13.91
N GLY A 92 -8.51 -5.88 -13.18
CA GLY A 92 -7.30 -5.90 -12.38
C GLY A 92 -6.01 -5.69 -13.18
N ASP A 93 -6.08 -5.27 -14.44
CA ASP A 93 -4.91 -5.11 -15.31
C ASP A 93 -3.81 -4.23 -14.69
N ALA A 94 -4.19 -3.08 -14.10
CA ALA A 94 -3.24 -2.22 -13.43
C ALA A 94 -2.60 -2.89 -12.19
N ALA A 95 -3.36 -3.72 -11.46
CA ALA A 95 -2.86 -4.48 -10.31
C ALA A 95 -1.87 -5.57 -10.76
N PHE A 96 -2.21 -6.34 -11.78
CA PHE A 96 -1.33 -7.38 -12.32
C PHE A 96 -0.01 -6.81 -12.85
N ARG A 97 -0.04 -5.67 -13.53
CA ARG A 97 1.20 -5.00 -13.98
C ARG A 97 2.12 -4.62 -12.83
N LEU A 98 1.57 -4.14 -11.70
CA LEU A 98 2.38 -3.84 -10.52
C LEU A 98 2.96 -5.10 -9.88
N ILE A 99 2.19 -6.20 -9.85
CA ILE A 99 2.66 -7.50 -9.36
C ILE A 99 3.78 -8.03 -10.26
N ASP A 100 3.63 -7.93 -11.58
CA ASP A 100 4.68 -8.31 -12.55
C ASP A 100 5.98 -7.50 -12.35
N GLU A 101 5.87 -6.22 -11.98
CA GLU A 101 7.03 -5.39 -11.67
C GLU A 101 7.75 -5.86 -10.40
N VAL A 102 6.99 -6.22 -9.36
CA VAL A 102 7.55 -6.82 -8.13
C VAL A 102 8.28 -8.12 -8.46
N GLN A 103 7.68 -9.00 -9.23
CA GLN A 103 8.27 -10.28 -9.62
C GLN A 103 9.57 -10.11 -10.42
N ARG A 104 9.59 -9.20 -11.38
CA ARG A 104 10.83 -8.86 -12.11
C ARG A 104 11.93 -8.30 -11.21
N SER A 105 11.54 -7.52 -10.21
CA SER A 105 12.47 -6.99 -9.19
C SER A 105 13.10 -8.12 -8.38
N THR A 106 12.29 -9.11 -7.95
CA THR A 106 12.80 -10.27 -7.20
C THR A 106 13.71 -11.15 -8.03
N GLU A 107 13.42 -11.36 -9.33
CA GLU A 107 14.29 -12.09 -10.24
C GLU A 107 15.68 -11.45 -10.34
N GLY A 108 15.71 -10.11 -10.47
CA GLY A 108 16.98 -9.35 -10.49
C GLY A 108 17.78 -9.44 -9.19
N ALA A 109 17.08 -9.62 -8.05
CA ALA A 109 17.68 -9.67 -6.71
C ALA A 109 18.19 -11.06 -6.30
N ARG A 110 17.74 -12.13 -6.96
CA ARG A 110 18.01 -13.53 -6.53
C ARG A 110 19.48 -13.86 -6.36
N ALA A 111 20.35 -13.29 -7.17
CA ALA A 111 21.79 -13.57 -7.10
C ALA A 111 22.44 -12.96 -5.87
N THR A 112 21.95 -11.82 -5.41
CA THR A 112 22.55 -11.03 -4.32
C THR A 112 21.86 -11.26 -2.97
N LEU A 113 20.52 -11.37 -2.99
CA LEU A 113 19.65 -11.47 -1.81
C LEU A 113 18.64 -12.62 -1.98
N PRO A 114 19.10 -13.91 -2.08
CA PRO A 114 18.24 -15.03 -2.45
C PRO A 114 17.04 -15.23 -1.51
N ASP A 115 17.25 -15.15 -0.20
CA ASP A 115 16.21 -15.41 0.79
C ASP A 115 15.13 -14.30 0.75
N LEU A 116 15.56 -13.04 0.79
CA LEU A 116 14.64 -11.91 0.73
C LEU A 116 13.88 -11.85 -0.61
N ALA A 117 14.57 -12.11 -1.71
CA ALA A 117 13.93 -12.19 -3.03
C ALA A 117 12.93 -13.34 -3.09
N GLY A 118 13.23 -14.49 -2.46
CA GLY A 118 12.31 -15.62 -2.35
C GLY A 118 11.04 -15.29 -1.58
N ASP A 119 11.18 -14.64 -0.43
CA ASP A 119 10.04 -14.23 0.41
C ASP A 119 9.14 -13.22 -0.31
N VAL A 120 9.73 -12.21 -0.95
CA VAL A 120 8.97 -11.20 -1.72
C VAL A 120 8.28 -11.83 -2.92
N TRP A 121 8.93 -12.78 -3.60
CA TRP A 121 8.31 -13.54 -4.68
C TRP A 121 7.07 -14.30 -4.20
N GLN A 122 7.19 -15.08 -3.12
CA GLN A 122 6.05 -15.83 -2.57
C GLN A 122 4.89 -14.91 -2.16
N ALA A 123 5.21 -13.77 -1.53
CA ALA A 123 4.19 -12.78 -1.18
C ALA A 123 3.51 -12.18 -2.42
N SER A 124 4.25 -11.97 -3.51
CA SER A 124 3.70 -11.47 -4.77
C SER A 124 2.80 -12.50 -5.47
N GLU A 125 3.16 -13.79 -5.41
CA GLU A 125 2.31 -14.88 -5.91
C GLU A 125 1.00 -14.97 -5.14
N ALA A 126 1.05 -14.95 -3.81
CA ALA A 126 -0.16 -14.93 -2.97
C ALA A 126 -1.05 -13.70 -3.27
N LEU A 127 -0.43 -12.54 -3.54
CA LEU A 127 -1.17 -11.34 -3.95
C LEU A 127 -1.79 -11.51 -5.34
N ARG A 128 -1.13 -12.17 -6.28
CA ARG A 128 -1.65 -12.49 -7.61
C ARG A 128 -2.89 -13.36 -7.50
N GLU A 129 -2.81 -14.47 -6.76
CA GLU A 129 -3.94 -15.36 -6.51
C GLU A 129 -5.12 -14.61 -5.86
N ALA A 130 -4.84 -13.76 -4.88
CA ALA A 130 -5.85 -12.91 -4.24
C ALA A 130 -6.48 -11.92 -5.22
N THR A 131 -5.70 -11.37 -6.17
CA THR A 131 -6.18 -10.44 -7.21
C THR A 131 -7.09 -11.17 -8.19
N GLU A 132 -6.71 -12.35 -8.65
CA GLU A 132 -7.53 -13.21 -9.52
C GLU A 132 -8.86 -13.57 -8.86
N ALA A 133 -8.81 -14.02 -7.61
CA ALA A 133 -10.01 -14.31 -6.83
C ALA A 133 -10.89 -13.07 -6.68
N MET A 134 -10.30 -11.92 -6.35
CA MET A 134 -11.02 -10.66 -6.14
C MET A 134 -11.73 -10.20 -7.43
N VAL A 135 -11.08 -10.31 -8.58
CA VAL A 135 -11.67 -9.95 -9.88
C VAL A 135 -12.83 -10.87 -10.24
N ALA A 136 -12.78 -12.15 -9.89
CA ALA A 136 -13.82 -13.13 -10.17
C ALA A 136 -15.08 -13.00 -9.29
N LEU A 137 -14.95 -12.35 -8.11
CA LEU A 137 -16.04 -12.23 -7.15
C LEU A 137 -17.09 -11.18 -7.56
N PRO A 138 -18.38 -11.37 -7.19
CA PRO A 138 -19.38 -10.31 -7.20
C PRO A 138 -18.97 -9.12 -6.34
N LEU A 139 -19.44 -7.92 -6.67
CA LEU A 139 -19.01 -6.68 -6.03
C LEU A 139 -19.16 -6.67 -4.50
N ASN A 140 -20.27 -7.20 -3.96
CA ASN A 140 -20.48 -7.26 -2.51
C ASN A 140 -19.43 -8.14 -1.81
N ASP A 141 -19.06 -9.24 -2.43
CA ASP A 141 -18.06 -10.17 -1.89
C ASP A 141 -16.65 -9.55 -1.98
N ARG A 142 -16.37 -8.77 -3.04
CA ARG A 142 -15.15 -7.95 -3.11
C ARG A 142 -15.05 -6.98 -1.94
N PHE A 143 -16.15 -6.32 -1.58
CA PHE A 143 -16.18 -5.39 -0.45
C PHE A 143 -15.87 -6.06 0.88
N ALA A 144 -16.32 -7.29 1.10
CA ALA A 144 -16.00 -8.05 2.30
C ALA A 144 -14.48 -8.30 2.45
N GLY A 145 -13.79 -8.52 1.34
CA GLY A 145 -12.33 -8.74 1.29
C GLY A 145 -11.49 -7.48 1.09
N ALA A 146 -12.09 -6.29 0.93
CA ALA A 146 -11.40 -5.09 0.46
C ALA A 146 -10.25 -4.63 1.37
N VAL A 147 -10.47 -4.57 2.69
CA VAL A 147 -9.47 -4.10 3.66
C VAL A 147 -8.26 -5.02 3.74
N PRO A 148 -8.41 -6.35 3.95
CA PRO A 148 -7.26 -7.25 3.96
C PRO A 148 -6.52 -7.27 2.61
N TYR A 149 -7.23 -7.19 1.48
CA TYR A 149 -6.62 -7.10 0.15
C TYR A 149 -5.76 -5.84 -0.01
N LEU A 150 -6.29 -4.66 0.33
CA LEU A 150 -5.52 -3.41 0.29
C LEU A 150 -4.25 -3.51 1.16
N ARG A 151 -4.38 -4.05 2.37
CA ARG A 151 -3.23 -4.21 3.28
C ARG A 151 -2.19 -5.18 2.74
N ALA A 152 -2.61 -6.29 2.14
CA ALA A 152 -1.71 -7.24 1.49
C ALA A 152 -0.95 -6.56 0.35
N PHE A 153 -1.66 -5.84 -0.52
CA PHE A 153 -1.07 -5.10 -1.63
C PHE A 153 -0.02 -4.09 -1.17
N ALA A 154 -0.36 -3.28 -0.16
CA ALA A 154 0.56 -2.30 0.40
C ALA A 154 1.83 -2.93 0.98
N ARG A 155 1.70 -4.07 1.67
CA ARG A 155 2.83 -4.81 2.24
C ARG A 155 3.76 -5.38 1.17
N VAL A 156 3.22 -5.95 0.10
CA VAL A 156 4.01 -6.48 -1.03
C VAL A 156 4.78 -5.35 -1.72
N LEU A 157 4.13 -4.21 -1.97
CA LEU A 157 4.83 -3.03 -2.54
C LEU A 157 5.89 -2.47 -1.59
N GLY A 158 5.65 -2.50 -0.28
CA GLY A 158 6.62 -2.12 0.74
C GLY A 158 7.82 -3.06 0.76
N ALA A 159 7.59 -4.37 0.69
CA ALA A 159 8.65 -5.37 0.64
C ALA A 159 9.52 -5.21 -0.61
N ASP A 160 8.92 -4.97 -1.79
CA ASP A 160 9.66 -4.66 -3.01
C ASP A 160 10.51 -3.39 -2.88
N ALA A 161 9.98 -2.34 -2.23
CA ALA A 161 10.74 -1.12 -2.00
C ALA A 161 11.96 -1.35 -1.10
N HIS A 162 11.83 -2.17 -0.04
CA HIS A 162 12.94 -2.56 0.82
C HIS A 162 13.96 -3.46 0.09
N LEU A 163 13.49 -4.39 -0.74
CA LEU A 163 14.37 -5.21 -1.58
C LEU A 163 15.22 -4.34 -2.50
N LYS A 164 14.61 -3.36 -3.18
CA LYS A 164 15.32 -2.41 -4.05
C LYS A 164 16.30 -1.53 -3.28
N ALA A 165 15.95 -1.09 -2.08
CA ALA A 165 16.86 -0.32 -1.23
C ALA A 165 18.09 -1.16 -0.83
N ALA A 166 17.86 -2.40 -0.40
CA ALA A 166 18.95 -3.31 -0.01
C ALA A 166 19.88 -3.71 -1.17
N LEU A 167 19.44 -3.58 -2.42
CA LEU A 167 20.29 -3.79 -3.61
C LEU A 167 21.12 -2.57 -3.97
N ALA A 168 20.74 -1.39 -3.49
CA ALA A 168 21.41 -0.12 -3.83
C ALA A 168 22.54 0.23 -2.84
N ASP A 169 22.60 -0.43 -1.69
CA ASP A 169 23.64 -0.32 -0.66
C ASP A 169 24.82 -1.25 -0.96
#